data_6765050cfdd061126e10593b0a921ab8
#
_entry.id   6765050cfdd061126e10593b0a921ab8
#
_cell.length_a   1.000
_cell.length_b   1.000
_cell.length_c   1.000
_cell.angle_alpha   90.00
_cell.angle_beta   90.00
_cell.angle_gamma   90.00
#
_symmetry.space_group_name_H-M   'P 1'
#
loop_
_entity.id
_entity.type
_entity.pdbx_description
1 polymer ?
#
loop_
_entity_poly.entity_id
_entity_poly.type
_entity_poly.pdbx_seq_one_letter_code
_entity_poly.pdbx_strand_id
1 'polypeptide(L)'
;MSSPTTQSPPTPSDAGERPTAPERRGGALWGVLLGWAAAIVLVAVVASYLSGATRQLLLVDAGALVRWTLPVVRGLLVAGMAATIGALGVGAFIVPERRSTHRLAVMRRVAVAGALVWGLAAWALSVLTFSEVLGVPIGGEGFWQQYFAFWWELDLLVQVQITGVLALVVAALVGWSTTRRGLHWGFWIAIVTTLPLAFTGHSGGTLDHDAAVNGYGAHLIGVSVWVGGLLGLALLWRGLGQDRAVAVRRYSTVALCAFVATGASGVLNASVRVDWGDLLTTAYGQLLLAKVAVFAVLGVFGYLQRSRVVDRLAAGETGGAFQRLATVEIAVMALAWVLTPLAAAALAGALLALLRIKVAEA
;
A
#
# COMPACT_ATOMS: atom_id res chain seq x y z
N MET A 1 -86.41 -24.08 19.47
CA MET A 1 -85.58 -22.88 19.37
C MET A 1 -84.11 -23.32 19.56
N SER A 2 -83.45 -23.62 18.46
CA SER A 2 -82.10 -24.11 18.45
C SER A 2 -81.14 -22.98 18.12
N SER A 3 -80.22 -22.71 19.05
CA SER A 3 -79.17 -21.67 18.88
C SER A 3 -78.08 -22.13 17.91
N PRO A 4 -77.53 -21.30 17.02
CA PRO A 4 -76.46 -21.68 16.13
C PRO A 4 -75.09 -21.61 16.83
N THR A 5 -74.31 -22.66 16.63
CA THR A 5 -72.91 -22.79 17.09
C THR A 5 -72.01 -21.95 16.20
N THR A 6 -71.36 -20.94 16.79
CA THR A 6 -70.34 -20.13 16.11
C THR A 6 -69.03 -20.94 16.06
N GLN A 7 -68.59 -21.33 14.87
CA GLN A 7 -67.24 -21.87 14.62
C GLN A 7 -66.23 -20.72 14.58
N SER A 8 -65.20 -20.80 15.43
CA SER A 8 -64.01 -19.93 15.41
C SER A 8 -63.17 -20.23 14.16
N PRO A 9 -62.56 -19.22 13.52
CA PRO A 9 -61.69 -19.41 12.40
C PRO A 9 -60.37 -20.08 12.83
N PRO A 10 -59.75 -20.91 11.96
CA PRO A 10 -58.49 -21.56 12.29
C PRO A 10 -57.33 -20.53 12.43
N THR A 11 -56.55 -20.70 13.49
CA THR A 11 -55.28 -20.03 13.73
C THR A 11 -54.32 -20.26 12.56
N PRO A 12 -53.55 -19.26 12.07
CA PRO A 12 -52.53 -19.48 11.06
C PRO A 12 -51.41 -20.36 11.64
N SER A 13 -51.31 -21.57 11.11
CA SER A 13 -50.24 -22.51 11.32
C SER A 13 -48.90 -21.87 11.00
N ASP A 14 -47.94 -22.17 11.85
CA ASP A 14 -46.50 -22.00 11.75
C ASP A 14 -45.96 -21.93 10.29
N ALA A 15 -45.77 -20.68 9.82
CA ALA A 15 -44.90 -20.45 8.69
C ALA A 15 -43.47 -20.72 9.18
N GLY A 16 -42.98 -21.93 8.92
CA GLY A 16 -41.61 -22.31 9.27
C GLY A 16 -40.63 -21.26 8.88
N GLU A 17 -39.92 -20.76 9.88
CA GLU A 17 -38.72 -19.93 9.70
C GLU A 17 -37.77 -20.68 8.75
N ARG A 18 -37.68 -20.19 7.52
CA ARG A 18 -36.63 -20.63 6.61
C ARG A 18 -35.31 -20.24 7.27
N PRO A 19 -34.39 -21.21 7.49
CA PRO A 19 -33.06 -20.89 7.99
C PRO A 19 -32.44 -19.88 7.03
N THR A 20 -32.20 -18.68 7.52
CA THR A 20 -31.42 -17.68 6.79
C THR A 20 -30.05 -18.28 6.55
N ALA A 21 -29.71 -18.50 5.29
CA ALA A 21 -28.41 -19.05 4.88
C ALA A 21 -27.28 -18.21 5.49
N PRO A 22 -26.39 -18.81 6.30
CA PRO A 22 -25.27 -18.07 6.87
C PRO A 22 -24.19 -17.85 5.80
N GLU A 23 -23.71 -16.58 5.73
CA GLU A 23 -22.33 -16.25 5.42
C GLU A 23 -21.73 -16.53 4.03
N ARG A 24 -22.31 -15.94 2.98
CA ARG A 24 -21.51 -15.64 1.76
C ARG A 24 -20.73 -14.30 1.86
N ARG A 25 -20.78 -13.58 3.00
CA ARG A 25 -20.18 -12.23 3.12
C ARG A 25 -18.66 -12.23 3.34
N GLY A 26 -18.10 -13.27 3.92
CA GLY A 26 -16.64 -13.39 4.10
C GLY A 26 -15.89 -13.60 2.78
N GLY A 27 -16.44 -14.40 1.88
CA GLY A 27 -15.79 -14.73 0.60
C GLY A 27 -15.60 -13.53 -0.33
N ALA A 28 -16.51 -12.55 -0.32
CA ALA A 28 -16.39 -11.36 -1.15
C ALA A 28 -15.23 -10.44 -0.73
N LEU A 29 -14.96 -10.31 0.58
CA LEU A 29 -13.82 -9.53 1.09
C LEU A 29 -12.49 -10.17 0.68
N TRP A 30 -12.37 -11.48 0.89
CA TRP A 30 -11.16 -12.22 0.49
C TRP A 30 -10.95 -12.17 -1.02
N GLY A 31 -12.00 -12.26 -1.83
CA GLY A 31 -11.92 -12.11 -3.28
C GLY A 31 -11.37 -10.75 -3.71
N VAL A 32 -11.80 -9.66 -3.05
CA VAL A 32 -11.27 -8.32 -3.32
C VAL A 32 -9.80 -8.21 -2.90
N LEU A 33 -9.44 -8.69 -1.73
CA LEU A 33 -8.05 -8.64 -1.24
C LEU A 33 -7.11 -9.48 -2.10
N LEU A 34 -7.53 -10.67 -2.52
CA LEU A 34 -6.77 -11.51 -3.44
C LEU A 34 -6.64 -10.89 -4.83
N GLY A 35 -7.71 -10.27 -5.34
CA GLY A 35 -7.67 -9.53 -6.61
C GLY A 35 -6.67 -8.37 -6.56
N TRP A 36 -6.62 -7.64 -5.47
CA TRP A 36 -5.63 -6.58 -5.25
C TRP A 36 -4.20 -7.14 -5.13
N ALA A 37 -4.00 -8.21 -4.38
CA ALA A 37 -2.70 -8.87 -4.28
C ALA A 37 -2.22 -9.35 -5.66
N ALA A 38 -3.10 -9.98 -6.44
CA ALA A 38 -2.79 -10.42 -7.80
C ALA A 38 -2.44 -9.25 -8.73
N ALA A 39 -3.19 -8.14 -8.67
CA ALA A 39 -2.89 -6.93 -9.43
C ALA A 39 -1.52 -6.34 -9.06
N ILE A 40 -1.18 -6.30 -7.79
CA ILE A 40 0.13 -5.82 -7.31
C ILE A 40 1.25 -6.71 -7.85
N VAL A 41 1.09 -8.04 -7.75
CA VAL A 41 2.07 -8.99 -8.28
C VAL A 41 2.24 -8.81 -9.78
N LEU A 42 1.14 -8.73 -10.54
CA LEU A 42 1.17 -8.51 -11.98
C LEU A 42 1.90 -7.21 -12.34
N VAL A 43 1.57 -6.11 -11.66
CA VAL A 43 2.20 -4.79 -11.88
C VAL A 43 3.70 -4.87 -11.55
N ALA A 44 4.09 -5.52 -10.45
CA ALA A 44 5.49 -5.68 -10.07
C ALA A 44 6.28 -6.50 -11.11
N VAL A 45 5.71 -7.59 -11.60
CA VAL A 45 6.32 -8.46 -12.62
C VAL A 45 6.48 -7.71 -13.94
N VAL A 46 5.41 -7.05 -14.44
CA VAL A 46 5.44 -6.28 -15.68
C VAL A 46 6.45 -5.13 -15.58
N ALA A 47 6.45 -4.38 -14.49
CA ALA A 47 7.40 -3.29 -14.27
C ALA A 47 8.85 -3.77 -14.25
N SER A 48 9.11 -4.89 -13.59
CA SER A 48 10.46 -5.49 -13.52
C SER A 48 10.95 -6.00 -14.88
N TYR A 49 10.05 -6.59 -15.66
CA TYR A 49 10.35 -7.01 -17.03
C TYR A 49 10.68 -5.80 -17.92
N LEU A 50 9.82 -4.78 -17.92
CA LEU A 50 10.00 -3.59 -18.75
C LEU A 50 11.23 -2.77 -18.36
N SER A 51 11.57 -2.72 -17.06
CA SER A 51 12.75 -2.00 -16.55
C SER A 51 14.07 -2.71 -16.84
N GLY A 52 14.04 -3.98 -17.27
CA GLY A 52 15.23 -4.79 -17.41
C GLY A 52 15.85 -5.24 -16.07
N ALA A 53 15.17 -4.99 -14.93
CA ALA A 53 15.64 -5.42 -13.61
C ALA A 53 15.75 -6.94 -13.48
N THR A 54 15.10 -7.70 -14.37
CA THR A 54 15.17 -9.16 -14.44
C THR A 54 16.28 -9.67 -15.36
N ARG A 55 17.06 -8.76 -15.99
CA ARG A 55 18.19 -9.17 -16.83
C ARG A 55 19.36 -9.64 -15.96
N GLN A 56 20.05 -10.66 -16.44
CA GLN A 56 21.23 -11.21 -15.78
C GLN A 56 22.36 -10.18 -15.75
N LEU A 57 22.92 -9.89 -14.59
CA LEU A 57 24.11 -9.07 -14.45
C LEU A 57 25.34 -9.96 -14.75
N LEU A 58 26.24 -9.46 -15.59
CA LEU A 58 27.38 -10.25 -16.12
C LEU A 58 28.41 -10.67 -15.07
N LEU A 59 28.47 -10.00 -13.91
CA LEU A 59 29.55 -10.19 -12.93
C LEU A 59 29.11 -10.94 -11.67
N VAL A 60 27.86 -10.75 -11.21
CA VAL A 60 27.34 -11.35 -9.98
C VAL A 60 25.85 -11.60 -10.16
N ASP A 61 25.38 -12.82 -9.97
CA ASP A 61 23.98 -13.18 -10.18
C ASP A 61 23.44 -14.01 -9.02
N ALA A 62 22.53 -13.41 -8.27
CA ALA A 62 21.77 -14.07 -7.20
C ALA A 62 20.78 -15.15 -7.70
N GLY A 63 20.67 -15.33 -9.01
CA GLY A 63 19.79 -16.30 -9.65
C GLY A 63 18.39 -15.78 -10.02
N ALA A 64 17.72 -16.53 -10.89
CA ALA A 64 16.41 -16.15 -11.41
C ALA A 64 15.34 -15.99 -10.31
N LEU A 65 15.39 -16.82 -9.27
CA LEU A 65 14.46 -16.75 -8.14
C LEU A 65 14.49 -15.34 -7.52
N VAL A 66 15.66 -14.82 -7.18
CA VAL A 66 15.81 -13.51 -6.54
C VAL A 66 15.38 -12.40 -7.48
N ARG A 67 15.82 -12.43 -8.74
CA ARG A 67 15.45 -11.40 -9.75
C ARG A 67 13.95 -11.23 -9.93
N TRP A 68 13.18 -12.32 -9.91
CA TRP A 68 11.74 -12.26 -10.12
C TRP A 68 10.94 -12.04 -8.83
N THR A 69 11.41 -12.58 -7.70
CA THR A 69 10.66 -12.48 -6.43
C THR A 69 10.90 -11.17 -5.69
N LEU A 70 12.08 -10.58 -5.80
CA LEU A 70 12.44 -9.35 -5.08
C LEU A 70 11.48 -8.17 -5.35
N PRO A 71 11.15 -7.84 -6.62
CA PRO A 71 10.19 -6.76 -6.91
C PRO A 71 8.78 -7.08 -6.39
N VAL A 72 8.38 -8.34 -6.44
CA VAL A 72 7.07 -8.78 -5.93
C VAL A 72 7.01 -8.60 -4.41
N VAL A 73 8.04 -9.03 -3.69
CA VAL A 73 8.11 -8.91 -2.23
C VAL A 73 8.18 -7.44 -1.80
N ARG A 74 8.93 -6.59 -2.50
CA ARG A 74 8.91 -5.13 -2.30
C ARG A 74 7.50 -4.56 -2.47
N GLY A 75 6.78 -5.01 -3.48
CA GLY A 75 5.40 -4.62 -3.72
C GLY A 75 4.45 -5.06 -2.62
N LEU A 76 4.56 -6.30 -2.16
CA LEU A 76 3.75 -6.82 -1.06
C LEU A 76 4.02 -6.10 0.26
N LEU A 77 5.28 -5.72 0.52
CA LEU A 77 5.65 -4.92 1.69
C LEU A 77 4.90 -3.58 1.68
N VAL A 78 5.00 -2.83 0.59
CA VAL A 78 4.34 -1.51 0.46
C VAL A 78 2.82 -1.64 0.50
N ALA A 79 2.26 -2.66 -0.15
CA ALA A 79 0.83 -2.92 -0.15
C ALA A 79 0.30 -3.30 1.24
N GLY A 80 1.02 -4.18 1.96
CA GLY A 80 0.70 -4.54 3.33
C GLY A 80 0.74 -3.34 4.28
N MET A 81 1.78 -2.51 4.16
CA MET A 81 1.91 -1.25 4.88
C MET A 81 0.73 -0.30 4.60
N ALA A 82 0.42 -0.06 3.32
CA ALA A 82 -0.69 0.81 2.93
C ALA A 82 -2.04 0.27 3.40
N ALA A 83 -2.29 -1.04 3.26
CA ALA A 83 -3.51 -1.68 3.75
C ALA A 83 -3.66 -1.55 5.27
N THR A 84 -2.56 -1.72 6.02
CA THR A 84 -2.55 -1.57 7.48
C THR A 84 -2.87 -0.15 7.90
N ILE A 85 -2.06 0.82 7.46
CA ILE A 85 -2.20 2.23 7.83
C ILE A 85 -3.55 2.78 7.38
N GLY A 86 -3.97 2.47 6.14
CA GLY A 86 -5.23 2.90 5.59
C GLY A 86 -6.44 2.34 6.33
N ALA A 87 -6.47 1.04 6.62
CA ALA A 87 -7.56 0.41 7.37
C ALA A 87 -7.65 0.97 8.80
N LEU A 88 -6.51 1.14 9.49
CA LEU A 88 -6.46 1.75 10.81
C LEU A 88 -6.95 3.19 10.78
N GLY A 89 -6.50 4.00 9.82
CA GLY A 89 -6.91 5.38 9.64
C GLY A 89 -8.41 5.51 9.34
N VAL A 90 -8.95 4.69 8.44
CA VAL A 90 -10.38 4.66 8.13
C VAL A 90 -11.20 4.25 9.33
N GLY A 91 -10.81 3.20 10.05
CA GLY A 91 -11.51 2.72 11.25
C GLY A 91 -11.45 3.73 12.40
N ALA A 92 -10.30 4.37 12.60
CA ALA A 92 -10.09 5.29 13.70
C ALA A 92 -10.74 6.68 13.48
N PHE A 93 -10.63 7.26 12.27
CA PHE A 93 -10.94 8.67 12.03
C PHE A 93 -12.10 8.91 11.08
N ILE A 94 -12.31 8.01 10.09
CA ILE A 94 -13.24 8.26 8.99
C ILE A 94 -14.64 7.73 9.28
N VAL A 95 -14.74 6.49 9.80
CA VAL A 95 -16.03 5.85 10.08
C VAL A 95 -16.75 6.57 11.23
N PRO A 96 -18.03 7.03 11.04
CA PRO A 96 -18.83 7.58 12.13
C PRO A 96 -19.07 6.57 13.26
N GLU A 97 -19.22 7.07 14.50
CA GLU A 97 -19.35 6.20 15.69
C GLU A 97 -20.65 5.40 15.76
N ARG A 98 -21.72 5.93 15.20
CA ARG A 98 -23.02 5.28 15.23
C ARG A 98 -23.03 4.02 14.36
N ARG A 99 -23.37 2.86 14.94
CA ARG A 99 -23.48 1.53 14.28
C ARG A 99 -22.15 0.94 13.75
N SER A 100 -21.06 1.09 14.51
CA SER A 100 -19.71 0.87 13.96
C SER A 100 -19.07 -0.48 14.25
N THR A 101 -19.60 -1.34 15.12
CA THR A 101 -18.91 -2.59 15.56
C THR A 101 -18.51 -3.50 14.40
N HIS A 102 -19.42 -3.75 13.45
CA HIS A 102 -19.09 -4.56 12.27
C HIS A 102 -18.03 -3.89 11.38
N ARG A 103 -18.17 -2.58 11.13
CA ARG A 103 -17.22 -1.81 10.29
C ARG A 103 -15.83 -1.78 10.90
N LEU A 104 -15.75 -1.57 12.22
CA LEU A 104 -14.49 -1.63 12.96
C LEU A 104 -13.86 -3.02 12.90
N ALA A 105 -14.67 -4.09 13.02
CA ALA A 105 -14.18 -5.46 12.90
C ALA A 105 -13.62 -5.75 11.50
N VAL A 106 -14.26 -5.24 10.43
CA VAL A 106 -13.73 -5.36 9.05
C VAL A 106 -12.40 -4.63 8.93
N MET A 107 -12.32 -3.37 9.35
CA MET A 107 -11.06 -2.60 9.28
C MET A 107 -9.94 -3.22 10.11
N ARG A 108 -10.27 -3.74 11.31
CA ARG A 108 -9.32 -4.50 12.12
C ARG A 108 -8.76 -5.73 11.38
N ARG A 109 -9.63 -6.54 10.76
CA ARG A 109 -9.21 -7.72 9.99
C ARG A 109 -8.31 -7.35 8.82
N VAL A 110 -8.65 -6.29 8.09
CA VAL A 110 -7.83 -5.78 6.97
C VAL A 110 -6.48 -5.28 7.48
N ALA A 111 -6.46 -4.53 8.60
CA ALA A 111 -5.24 -4.03 9.20
C ALA A 111 -4.33 -5.16 9.68
N VAL A 112 -4.88 -6.19 10.34
CA VAL A 112 -4.12 -7.36 10.79
C VAL A 112 -3.56 -8.14 9.59
N ALA A 113 -4.38 -8.42 8.59
CA ALA A 113 -3.93 -9.12 7.39
C ALA A 113 -2.84 -8.32 6.66
N GLY A 114 -3.01 -7.00 6.52
CA GLY A 114 -2.00 -6.10 5.94
C GLY A 114 -0.70 -6.11 6.73
N ALA A 115 -0.77 -6.02 8.06
CA ALA A 115 0.41 -6.02 8.93
C ALA A 115 1.16 -7.36 8.90
N LEU A 116 0.46 -8.48 8.80
CA LEU A 116 1.08 -9.79 8.59
C LEU A 116 1.80 -9.86 7.23
N VAL A 117 1.14 -9.40 6.16
CA VAL A 117 1.77 -9.33 4.82
C VAL A 117 2.99 -8.42 4.87
N TRP A 118 2.88 -7.24 5.49
CA TRP A 118 3.99 -6.30 5.65
C TRP A 118 5.17 -6.93 6.40
N GLY A 119 4.92 -7.53 7.58
CA GLY A 119 5.95 -8.15 8.39
C GLY A 119 6.65 -9.32 7.71
N LEU A 120 5.87 -10.25 7.12
CA LEU A 120 6.41 -11.40 6.39
C LEU A 120 7.17 -10.98 5.13
N ALA A 121 6.66 -9.99 4.39
CA ALA A 121 7.35 -9.44 3.24
C ALA A 121 8.65 -8.74 3.61
N ALA A 122 8.72 -8.06 4.77
CA ALA A 122 9.95 -7.47 5.26
C ALA A 122 11.03 -8.54 5.55
N TRP A 123 10.65 -9.63 6.20
CA TRP A 123 11.56 -10.76 6.44
C TRP A 123 12.04 -11.41 5.14
N ALA A 124 11.13 -11.69 4.21
CA ALA A 124 11.47 -12.22 2.90
C ALA A 124 12.38 -11.25 2.13
N LEU A 125 12.10 -9.94 2.21
CA LEU A 125 12.90 -8.89 1.57
C LEU A 125 14.33 -8.88 2.11
N SER A 126 14.53 -9.06 3.43
CA SER A 126 15.85 -9.13 4.03
C SER A 126 16.69 -10.28 3.43
N VAL A 127 16.13 -11.48 3.32
CA VAL A 127 16.79 -12.65 2.74
C VAL A 127 17.10 -12.44 1.26
N LEU A 128 16.13 -11.94 0.49
CA LEU A 128 16.30 -11.68 -0.95
C LEU A 128 17.34 -10.60 -1.22
N THR A 129 17.33 -9.52 -0.41
CA THR A 129 18.30 -8.42 -0.57
C THR A 129 19.71 -8.87 -0.18
N PHE A 130 19.86 -9.70 0.85
CA PHE A 130 21.15 -10.29 1.19
C PHE A 130 21.70 -11.10 0.01
N SER A 131 20.88 -11.97 -0.59
CA SER A 131 21.23 -12.73 -1.78
C SER A 131 21.61 -11.82 -2.96
N GLU A 132 20.84 -10.74 -3.21
CA GLU A 132 21.09 -9.76 -4.28
C GLU A 132 22.43 -9.04 -4.08
N VAL A 133 22.73 -8.56 -2.86
CA VAL A 133 23.94 -7.78 -2.55
C VAL A 133 25.20 -8.63 -2.63
N LEU A 134 25.17 -9.86 -2.14
CA LEU A 134 26.31 -10.76 -2.20
C LEU A 134 26.42 -11.55 -3.51
N GLY A 135 25.36 -11.56 -4.32
CA GLY A 135 25.30 -12.36 -5.54
C GLY A 135 25.33 -13.87 -5.31
N VAL A 136 24.93 -14.31 -4.14
CA VAL A 136 24.88 -15.74 -3.76
C VAL A 136 23.46 -16.24 -3.86
N PRO A 137 23.16 -17.27 -4.67
CA PRO A 137 21.81 -17.83 -4.78
C PRO A 137 21.29 -18.35 -3.44
N ILE A 138 20.00 -18.11 -3.16
CA ILE A 138 19.32 -18.66 -1.97
C ILE A 138 19.36 -20.19 -2.05
N GLY A 139 19.81 -20.84 -0.98
CA GLY A 139 20.00 -22.31 -0.94
C GLY A 139 21.32 -22.79 -1.51
N GLY A 140 22.21 -21.88 -1.98
CA GLY A 140 23.59 -22.19 -2.26
C GLY A 140 24.34 -22.68 -1.02
N GLU A 141 25.48 -23.35 -1.22
CA GLU A 141 26.30 -23.88 -0.13
C GLU A 141 26.73 -22.75 0.81
N GLY A 142 26.47 -22.87 2.11
CA GLY A 142 26.84 -21.89 3.12
C GLY A 142 25.98 -20.62 3.15
N PHE A 143 24.95 -20.47 2.29
CA PHE A 143 24.11 -19.26 2.24
C PHE A 143 23.51 -18.89 3.61
N TRP A 144 22.85 -19.83 4.26
CA TRP A 144 22.19 -19.57 5.55
C TRP A 144 23.20 -19.30 6.67
N GLN A 145 24.38 -19.96 6.63
CA GLN A 145 25.44 -19.69 7.58
C GLN A 145 25.95 -18.25 7.43
N GLN A 146 26.18 -17.78 6.20
CA GLN A 146 26.59 -16.41 5.92
C GLN A 146 25.48 -15.40 6.27
N TYR A 147 24.22 -15.70 5.91
CA TYR A 147 23.10 -14.84 6.26
C TYR A 147 23.01 -14.61 7.77
N PHE A 148 23.00 -15.68 8.58
CA PHE A 148 22.93 -15.55 10.05
C PHE A 148 24.20 -15.00 10.68
N ALA A 149 25.35 -15.11 10.01
CA ALA A 149 26.59 -14.51 10.48
C ALA A 149 26.66 -12.99 10.24
N PHE A 150 26.10 -12.47 9.14
CA PHE A 150 26.40 -11.11 8.67
C PHE A 150 25.17 -10.21 8.47
N TRP A 151 23.92 -10.67 8.62
CA TRP A 151 22.75 -9.83 8.35
C TRP A 151 22.70 -8.54 9.21
N TRP A 152 23.23 -8.58 10.42
CA TRP A 152 23.24 -7.41 11.32
C TRP A 152 24.34 -6.40 11.02
N GLU A 153 25.31 -6.73 10.19
CA GLU A 153 26.36 -5.80 9.74
C GLU A 153 25.89 -4.91 8.60
N LEU A 154 24.77 -5.28 7.97
CA LEU A 154 24.17 -4.52 6.88
C LEU A 154 22.99 -3.69 7.39
N ASP A 155 23.21 -2.40 7.61
CA ASP A 155 22.20 -1.48 8.13
C ASP A 155 20.85 -1.58 7.39
N LEU A 156 20.89 -1.72 6.06
CA LEU A 156 19.71 -1.95 5.23
C LEU A 156 18.87 -3.13 5.71
N LEU A 157 19.51 -4.27 6.00
CA LEU A 157 18.80 -5.49 6.43
C LEU A 157 18.28 -5.35 7.85
N VAL A 158 19.05 -4.72 8.74
CA VAL A 158 18.64 -4.43 10.11
C VAL A 158 17.37 -3.57 10.12
N GLN A 159 17.33 -2.48 9.36
CA GLN A 159 16.16 -1.60 9.28
C GLN A 159 14.91 -2.31 8.73
N VAL A 160 15.09 -3.13 7.71
CA VAL A 160 14.00 -3.93 7.13
C VAL A 160 13.48 -4.96 8.15
N GLN A 161 14.37 -5.61 8.90
CA GLN A 161 13.95 -6.58 9.93
C GLN A 161 13.27 -5.93 11.12
N ILE A 162 13.77 -4.78 11.60
CA ILE A 162 13.10 -4.00 12.65
C ILE A 162 11.67 -3.67 12.19
N THR A 163 11.51 -3.19 10.96
CA THR A 163 10.18 -2.92 10.39
C THR A 163 9.32 -4.19 10.39
N GLY A 164 9.88 -5.33 10.02
CA GLY A 164 9.17 -6.62 10.02
C GLY A 164 8.65 -7.01 11.40
N VAL A 165 9.50 -6.93 12.42
CA VAL A 165 9.13 -7.20 13.82
C VAL A 165 8.04 -6.24 14.29
N LEU A 166 8.23 -4.94 14.07
CA LEU A 166 7.26 -3.92 14.48
C LEU A 166 5.90 -4.10 13.77
N ALA A 167 5.89 -4.49 12.49
CA ALA A 167 4.66 -4.78 11.76
C ALA A 167 3.91 -5.99 12.36
N LEU A 168 4.62 -7.05 12.77
CA LEU A 168 4.02 -8.19 13.45
C LEU A 168 3.49 -7.80 14.85
N VAL A 169 4.19 -6.91 15.57
CA VAL A 169 3.70 -6.33 16.82
C VAL A 169 2.41 -5.53 16.60
N VAL A 170 2.35 -4.71 15.52
CA VAL A 170 1.10 -4.02 15.13
C VAL A 170 -0.01 -5.03 14.86
N ALA A 171 0.25 -6.13 14.14
CA ALA A 171 -0.72 -7.17 13.89
C ALA A 171 -1.27 -7.78 15.18
N ALA A 172 -0.39 -8.08 16.14
CA ALA A 172 -0.77 -8.64 17.43
C ALA A 172 -1.60 -7.65 18.29
N LEU A 173 -1.14 -6.42 18.46
CA LEU A 173 -1.81 -5.38 19.24
C LEU A 173 -3.20 -5.04 18.69
N VAL A 174 -3.28 -4.85 17.37
CA VAL A 174 -4.56 -4.56 16.67
C VAL A 174 -5.47 -5.78 16.68
N GLY A 175 -4.91 -6.99 16.52
CA GLY A 175 -5.64 -8.25 16.59
C GLY A 175 -6.33 -8.47 17.94
N TRP A 176 -5.64 -8.11 19.01
CA TRP A 176 -6.17 -8.22 20.38
C TRP A 176 -7.21 -7.14 20.69
N SER A 177 -7.08 -5.94 20.13
CA SER A 177 -7.98 -4.84 20.43
C SER A 177 -9.29 -4.95 19.65
N THR A 178 -10.42 -4.80 20.36
CA THR A 178 -11.77 -4.73 19.76
C THR A 178 -12.34 -3.32 19.73
N THR A 179 -11.59 -2.35 20.25
CA THR A 179 -12.05 -0.98 20.47
C THR A 179 -11.55 -0.03 19.38
N ARG A 180 -12.29 1.06 19.14
CA ARG A 180 -11.85 2.15 18.26
C ARG A 180 -10.56 2.80 18.75
N ARG A 181 -10.39 2.92 20.09
CA ARG A 181 -9.15 3.44 20.69
C ARG A 181 -7.93 2.58 20.33
N GLY A 182 -8.11 1.25 20.25
CA GLY A 182 -7.04 0.36 19.82
C GLY A 182 -6.66 0.54 18.35
N LEU A 183 -7.64 0.79 17.44
CA LEU A 183 -7.34 1.14 16.06
C LEU A 183 -6.61 2.50 15.96
N HIS A 184 -6.97 3.45 16.82
CA HIS A 184 -6.32 4.77 16.88
C HIS A 184 -4.84 4.65 17.29
N TRP A 185 -4.55 3.94 18.38
CA TRP A 185 -3.16 3.69 18.78
C TRP A 185 -2.40 2.83 17.75
N GLY A 186 -3.07 1.81 17.22
CA GLY A 186 -2.51 0.99 16.13
C GLY A 186 -2.10 1.82 14.92
N PHE A 187 -2.87 2.85 14.55
CA PHE A 187 -2.52 3.77 13.47
C PHE A 187 -1.19 4.49 13.74
N TRP A 188 -1.04 5.09 14.92
CA TRP A 188 0.19 5.82 15.25
C TRP A 188 1.41 4.90 15.36
N ILE A 189 1.23 3.71 15.96
CA ILE A 189 2.30 2.71 16.01
C ILE A 189 2.68 2.26 14.59
N ALA A 190 1.70 2.04 13.70
CA ALA A 190 1.97 1.69 12.31
C ALA A 190 2.71 2.81 11.55
N ILE A 191 2.39 4.09 11.79
CA ILE A 191 3.15 5.22 11.25
C ILE A 191 4.62 5.16 11.73
N VAL A 192 4.86 4.98 13.03
CA VAL A 192 6.23 4.86 13.57
C VAL A 192 6.96 3.64 12.97
N THR A 193 6.25 2.54 12.73
CA THR A 193 6.79 1.32 12.10
C THR A 193 7.32 1.56 10.69
N THR A 194 6.92 2.64 10.00
CA THR A 194 7.47 2.99 8.68
C THR A 194 8.85 3.65 8.75
N LEU A 195 9.21 4.24 9.89
CA LEU A 195 10.42 5.07 10.00
C LEU A 195 11.72 4.30 9.71
N PRO A 196 11.92 3.05 10.18
CA PRO A 196 13.14 2.32 9.85
C PRO A 196 13.36 2.18 8.34
N LEU A 197 12.29 2.04 7.54
CA LEU A 197 12.41 1.98 6.08
C LEU A 197 12.94 3.27 5.48
N ALA A 198 12.74 4.43 6.13
CA ALA A 198 13.27 5.69 5.64
C ALA A 198 14.80 5.72 5.67
N PHE A 199 15.42 5.00 6.61
CA PHE A 199 16.87 4.91 6.74
C PHE A 199 17.51 3.92 5.75
N THR A 200 16.73 3.15 4.99
CA THR A 200 17.26 2.18 4.01
C THR A 200 17.75 2.83 2.70
N GLY A 201 17.64 4.15 2.54
CA GLY A 201 18.04 4.87 1.34
C GLY A 201 19.57 5.01 1.21
N HIS A 202 20.11 4.89 -0.01
CA HIS A 202 21.54 4.99 -0.33
C HIS A 202 22.15 6.40 -0.25
N SER A 203 21.53 7.31 0.47
CA SER A 203 21.98 8.70 0.62
C SER A 203 23.02 8.93 1.75
N GLY A 204 23.63 7.84 2.24
CA GLY A 204 24.56 7.85 3.38
C GLY A 204 25.89 8.56 3.18
N GLY A 205 26.09 9.34 2.12
CA GLY A 205 27.35 10.06 1.85
C GLY A 205 27.19 11.50 1.39
N THR A 206 25.97 12.08 1.41
CA THR A 206 25.72 13.46 0.96
C THR A 206 25.35 14.38 2.13
N LEU A 207 25.69 15.66 2.01
CA LEU A 207 25.31 16.72 2.97
C LEU A 207 23.78 16.83 3.17
N ASP A 208 22.99 16.22 2.29
CA ASP A 208 21.52 16.23 2.29
C ASP A 208 20.88 14.91 2.80
N HIS A 209 21.64 14.10 3.57
CA HIS A 209 21.17 12.81 4.08
C HIS A 209 19.84 12.95 4.85
N ASP A 210 19.74 13.90 5.75
CA ASP A 210 18.55 14.12 6.57
C ASP A 210 17.33 14.50 5.73
N ALA A 211 17.54 15.32 4.69
CA ALA A 211 16.46 15.71 3.78
C ALA A 211 15.95 14.49 2.97
N ALA A 212 16.84 13.61 2.54
CA ALA A 212 16.49 12.40 1.80
C ALA A 212 15.73 11.39 2.68
N VAL A 213 16.18 11.16 3.92
CA VAL A 213 15.52 10.25 4.89
C VAL A 213 14.12 10.77 5.24
N ASN A 214 14.03 12.05 5.63
CA ASN A 214 12.75 12.67 6.00
C ASN A 214 11.78 12.72 4.81
N GLY A 215 12.27 13.04 3.62
CA GLY A 215 11.49 13.05 2.38
C GLY A 215 10.94 11.65 2.05
N TYR A 216 11.76 10.61 2.15
CA TYR A 216 11.32 9.24 1.86
C TYR A 216 10.31 8.72 2.89
N GLY A 217 10.55 8.95 4.20
CA GLY A 217 9.61 8.61 5.26
C GLY A 217 8.25 9.30 5.10
N ALA A 218 8.25 10.61 4.87
CA ALA A 218 7.03 11.38 4.61
C ALA A 218 6.27 10.89 3.36
N HIS A 219 7.00 10.49 2.31
CA HIS A 219 6.43 9.92 1.09
C HIS A 219 5.72 8.59 1.38
N LEU A 220 6.38 7.66 2.08
CA LEU A 220 5.80 6.36 2.44
C LEU A 220 4.53 6.53 3.28
N ILE A 221 4.54 7.41 4.27
CA ILE A 221 3.39 7.71 5.11
C ILE A 221 2.27 8.33 4.28
N GLY A 222 2.57 9.35 3.48
CA GLY A 222 1.60 10.04 2.63
C GLY A 222 0.89 9.10 1.67
N VAL A 223 1.65 8.29 0.93
CA VAL A 223 1.10 7.28 0.01
C VAL A 223 0.27 6.25 0.77
N SER A 224 0.73 5.76 1.92
CA SER A 224 0.00 4.75 2.69
C SER A 224 -1.32 5.26 3.24
N VAL A 225 -1.37 6.49 3.73
CA VAL A 225 -2.61 7.14 4.19
C VAL A 225 -3.56 7.39 3.02
N TRP A 226 -3.03 7.88 1.90
CA TRP A 226 -3.84 8.19 0.73
C TRP A 226 -4.38 6.91 0.05
N VAL A 227 -3.50 6.06 -0.48
CA VAL A 227 -3.90 4.86 -1.23
C VAL A 227 -4.59 3.85 -0.32
N GLY A 228 -4.01 3.60 0.86
CA GLY A 228 -4.58 2.68 1.84
C GLY A 228 -5.92 3.15 2.39
N GLY A 229 -6.08 4.47 2.62
CA GLY A 229 -7.34 5.06 3.04
C GLY A 229 -8.43 4.93 1.98
N LEU A 230 -8.10 5.16 0.70
CA LEU A 230 -9.02 4.94 -0.42
C LEU A 230 -9.46 3.48 -0.51
N LEU A 231 -8.51 2.55 -0.39
CA LEU A 231 -8.80 1.11 -0.36
C LEU A 231 -9.72 0.75 0.81
N GLY A 232 -9.42 1.23 2.03
CA GLY A 232 -10.25 0.99 3.21
C GLY A 232 -11.68 1.53 3.05
N LEU A 233 -11.84 2.73 2.47
CA LEU A 233 -13.13 3.31 2.17
C LEU A 233 -13.90 2.52 1.10
N ALA A 234 -13.21 2.07 0.05
CA ALA A 234 -13.77 1.24 -1.01
C ALA A 234 -14.26 -0.12 -0.47
N LEU A 235 -13.51 -0.76 0.41
CA LEU A 235 -13.89 -2.01 1.07
C LEU A 235 -15.14 -1.85 1.95
N LEU A 236 -15.28 -0.71 2.63
CA LEU A 236 -16.45 -0.42 3.47
C LEU A 236 -17.64 0.13 2.69
N TRP A 237 -17.50 0.49 1.41
CA TRP A 237 -18.49 1.23 0.64
C TRP A 237 -19.92 0.73 0.78
N ARG A 238 -20.11 -0.59 0.61
CA ARG A 238 -21.44 -1.20 0.72
C ARG A 238 -21.99 -1.16 2.15
N GLY A 239 -21.12 -1.22 3.14
CA GLY A 239 -21.47 -1.19 4.56
C GLY A 239 -21.72 0.21 5.13
N LEU A 240 -21.32 1.29 4.44
CA LEU A 240 -21.50 2.67 4.91
C LEU A 240 -22.94 3.16 4.84
N GLY A 241 -23.75 2.71 3.88
CA GLY A 241 -25.15 3.13 3.75
C GLY A 241 -25.30 4.66 3.74
N GLN A 242 -26.06 5.20 4.67
CA GLN A 242 -26.32 6.65 4.80
C GLN A 242 -25.08 7.45 5.26
N ASP A 243 -24.08 6.79 5.86
CA ASP A 243 -22.86 7.44 6.33
C ASP A 243 -21.84 7.74 5.22
N ARG A 244 -22.11 7.37 3.95
CA ARG A 244 -21.20 7.54 2.81
C ARG A 244 -20.74 8.98 2.64
N ALA A 245 -21.66 9.93 2.65
CA ALA A 245 -21.34 11.35 2.46
C ALA A 245 -20.37 11.86 3.55
N VAL A 246 -20.62 11.51 4.80
CA VAL A 246 -19.77 11.91 5.93
C VAL A 246 -18.39 11.26 5.82
N ALA A 247 -18.33 9.95 5.53
CA ALA A 247 -17.09 9.24 5.41
C ALA A 247 -16.23 9.76 4.24
N VAL A 248 -16.83 10.01 3.07
CA VAL A 248 -16.14 10.56 1.89
C VAL A 248 -15.64 11.97 2.17
N ARG A 249 -16.41 12.83 2.83
CA ARG A 249 -15.98 14.18 3.19
C ARG A 249 -14.77 14.17 4.12
N ARG A 250 -14.83 13.37 5.20
CA ARG A 250 -13.70 13.21 6.13
C ARG A 250 -12.46 12.69 5.41
N TYR A 251 -12.61 11.62 4.62
CA TYR A 251 -11.52 11.04 3.85
C TYR A 251 -10.95 12.05 2.84
N SER A 252 -11.77 12.80 2.12
CA SER A 252 -11.32 13.80 1.14
C SER A 252 -10.38 14.85 1.75
N THR A 253 -10.61 15.24 3.01
CA THR A 253 -9.69 16.17 3.71
C THR A 253 -8.35 15.49 4.03
N VAL A 254 -8.39 14.27 4.57
CA VAL A 254 -7.18 13.49 4.86
C VAL A 254 -6.40 13.18 3.57
N ALA A 255 -7.10 12.78 2.51
CA ALA A 255 -6.51 12.50 1.20
C ALA A 255 -5.82 13.74 0.60
N LEU A 256 -6.40 14.93 0.74
CA LEU A 256 -5.77 16.17 0.28
C LEU A 256 -4.46 16.46 1.03
N CYS A 257 -4.46 16.34 2.36
CA CYS A 257 -3.23 16.52 3.15
C CYS A 257 -2.17 15.48 2.77
N ALA A 258 -2.56 14.21 2.62
CA ALA A 258 -1.67 13.14 2.23
C ALA A 258 -1.13 13.32 0.79
N PHE A 259 -1.97 13.80 -0.15
CA PHE A 259 -1.56 14.17 -1.50
C PHE A 259 -0.50 15.26 -1.49
N VAL A 260 -0.74 16.36 -0.77
CA VAL A 260 0.23 17.46 -0.67
C VAL A 260 1.54 16.99 -0.03
N ALA A 261 1.48 16.20 1.05
CA ALA A 261 2.67 15.64 1.70
C ALA A 261 3.45 14.71 0.74
N THR A 262 2.75 13.86 -0.03
CA THR A 262 3.36 12.98 -1.04
C THR A 262 4.03 13.78 -2.15
N GLY A 263 3.41 14.84 -2.63
CA GLY A 263 3.97 15.71 -3.67
C GLY A 263 5.19 16.46 -3.17
N ALA A 264 5.10 17.12 -2.01
CA ALA A 264 6.20 17.86 -1.41
C ALA A 264 7.40 16.94 -1.13
N SER A 265 7.17 15.77 -0.53
CA SER A 265 8.23 14.78 -0.28
C SER A 265 8.82 14.23 -1.57
N GLY A 266 8.02 14.08 -2.63
CA GLY A 266 8.48 13.69 -3.96
C GLY A 266 9.43 14.71 -4.57
N VAL A 267 9.12 16.00 -4.44
CA VAL A 267 10.02 17.10 -4.88
C VAL A 267 11.31 17.08 -4.09
N LEU A 268 11.26 16.96 -2.75
CA LEU A 268 12.46 16.85 -1.90
C LEU A 268 13.33 15.66 -2.30
N ASN A 269 12.73 14.48 -2.54
CA ASN A 269 13.47 13.31 -2.99
C ASN A 269 14.09 13.49 -4.39
N ALA A 270 13.45 14.25 -5.26
CA ALA A 270 13.96 14.52 -6.60
C ALA A 270 15.12 15.54 -6.55
N SER A 271 15.02 16.60 -5.75
CA SER A 271 16.05 17.67 -5.67
C SER A 271 17.40 17.14 -5.18
N VAL A 272 17.41 16.09 -4.36
CA VAL A 272 18.65 15.46 -3.86
C VAL A 272 19.29 14.53 -4.92
N ARG A 273 18.54 14.10 -5.97
CA ARG A 273 18.98 13.05 -6.92
C ARG A 273 19.18 13.52 -8.35
N VAL A 274 18.64 14.69 -8.70
CA VAL A 274 18.60 15.17 -10.09
C VAL A 274 19.09 16.59 -10.15
N ASP A 275 20.06 16.85 -11.02
CA ASP A 275 20.35 18.21 -11.45
C ASP A 275 19.19 18.69 -12.33
N TRP A 276 18.63 19.86 -12.00
CA TRP A 276 17.45 20.40 -12.70
C TRP A 276 17.73 20.66 -14.20
N GLY A 277 19.00 20.87 -14.58
CA GLY A 277 19.43 21.01 -15.97
C GLY A 277 19.26 19.72 -16.78
N ASP A 278 19.30 18.57 -16.11
CA ASP A 278 19.30 17.25 -16.74
C ASP A 278 17.93 16.58 -16.83
N LEU A 279 16.86 17.26 -16.41
CA LEU A 279 15.51 16.71 -16.39
C LEU A 279 15.01 16.25 -17.77
N LEU A 280 15.34 16.94 -18.84
CA LEU A 280 14.89 16.62 -20.19
C LEU A 280 15.85 15.70 -20.94
N THR A 281 17.12 15.69 -20.55
CA THR A 281 18.21 15.01 -21.28
C THR A 281 18.44 13.59 -20.78
N THR A 282 18.13 13.30 -19.51
CA THR A 282 18.35 11.97 -18.93
C THR A 282 17.08 11.12 -18.91
N ALA A 283 17.23 9.80 -19.07
CA ALA A 283 16.14 8.84 -18.94
C ALA A 283 15.46 8.89 -17.57
N TYR A 284 16.23 9.16 -16.51
CA TYR A 284 15.68 9.33 -15.16
C TYR A 284 14.84 10.61 -15.05
N GLY A 285 15.31 11.74 -15.60
CA GLY A 285 14.57 13.00 -15.62
C GLY A 285 13.25 12.87 -16.38
N GLN A 286 13.26 12.21 -17.55
CA GLN A 286 12.04 11.96 -18.34
C GLN A 286 11.03 11.09 -17.56
N LEU A 287 11.48 10.06 -16.85
CA LEU A 287 10.61 9.24 -16.00
C LEU A 287 10.09 10.01 -14.77
N LEU A 288 10.88 10.92 -14.21
CA LEU A 288 10.43 11.82 -13.16
C LEU A 288 9.32 12.74 -13.67
N LEU A 289 9.48 13.33 -14.86
CA LEU A 289 8.44 14.15 -15.50
C LEU A 289 7.17 13.34 -15.77
N ALA A 290 7.29 12.09 -16.21
CA ALA A 290 6.14 11.20 -16.37
C ALA A 290 5.42 10.97 -15.04
N LYS A 291 6.13 10.78 -13.93
CA LYS A 291 5.54 10.68 -12.57
C LYS A 291 4.83 11.96 -12.17
N VAL A 292 5.42 13.13 -12.43
CA VAL A 292 4.79 14.43 -12.16
C VAL A 292 3.50 14.59 -12.95
N ALA A 293 3.49 14.20 -14.22
CA ALA A 293 2.29 14.24 -15.05
C ALA A 293 1.19 13.31 -14.50
N VAL A 294 1.53 12.07 -14.12
CA VAL A 294 0.59 11.14 -13.48
C VAL A 294 0.06 11.70 -12.17
N PHE A 295 0.93 12.30 -11.35
CA PHE A 295 0.55 12.93 -10.08
C PHE A 295 -0.40 14.12 -10.30
N ALA A 296 -0.17 14.95 -11.31
CA ALA A 296 -1.06 16.05 -11.68
C ALA A 296 -2.45 15.53 -12.12
N VAL A 297 -2.49 14.46 -12.91
CA VAL A 297 -3.75 13.79 -13.30
C VAL A 297 -4.51 13.30 -12.07
N LEU A 298 -3.83 12.67 -11.11
CA LEU A 298 -4.43 12.24 -9.84
C LEU A 298 -4.97 13.43 -9.04
N GLY A 299 -4.27 14.57 -9.04
CA GLY A 299 -4.74 15.81 -8.42
C GLY A 299 -6.04 16.33 -9.04
N VAL A 300 -6.15 16.27 -10.38
CA VAL A 300 -7.39 16.63 -11.09
C VAL A 300 -8.53 15.67 -10.72
N PHE A 301 -8.29 14.37 -10.67
CA PHE A 301 -9.32 13.41 -10.24
C PHE A 301 -9.76 13.64 -8.79
N GLY A 302 -8.83 13.88 -7.87
CA GLY A 302 -9.14 14.22 -6.48
C GLY A 302 -9.96 15.50 -6.36
N TYR A 303 -9.65 16.54 -7.16
CA TYR A 303 -10.43 17.77 -7.23
C TYR A 303 -11.85 17.52 -7.76
N LEU A 304 -12.00 16.75 -8.84
CA LEU A 304 -13.30 16.39 -9.41
C LEU A 304 -14.14 15.54 -8.45
N GLN A 305 -13.52 14.64 -7.70
CA GLN A 305 -14.19 13.89 -6.64
C GLN A 305 -14.72 14.83 -5.55
N ARG A 306 -13.88 15.77 -5.11
CA ARG A 306 -14.26 16.69 -4.04
C ARG A 306 -15.37 17.64 -4.49
N SER A 307 -15.28 18.24 -5.69
CA SER A 307 -16.20 19.29 -6.17
C SER A 307 -17.53 18.76 -6.71
N ARG A 308 -17.58 17.52 -7.19
CA ARG A 308 -18.78 17.00 -7.85
C ARG A 308 -19.43 15.83 -7.11
N VAL A 309 -18.62 14.92 -6.58
CA VAL A 309 -19.13 13.66 -6.01
C VAL A 309 -19.57 13.84 -4.55
N VAL A 310 -18.84 14.65 -3.77
CA VAL A 310 -19.19 14.91 -2.37
C VAL A 310 -20.55 15.61 -2.27
N ASP A 311 -20.79 16.60 -3.13
CA ASP A 311 -22.05 17.38 -3.13
C ASP A 311 -23.22 16.52 -3.61
N ARG A 312 -23.05 15.69 -4.64
CA ARG A 312 -24.08 14.76 -5.12
C ARG A 312 -24.44 13.69 -4.11
N LEU A 313 -23.45 13.15 -3.39
CA LEU A 313 -23.71 12.20 -2.30
C LEU A 313 -24.45 12.85 -1.13
N ALA A 314 -24.16 14.12 -0.85
CA ALA A 314 -24.91 14.91 0.15
C ALA A 314 -26.35 15.14 -0.28
N ALA A 315 -26.62 15.25 -1.59
CA ALA A 315 -27.96 15.37 -2.18
C ALA A 315 -28.72 14.02 -2.30
N GLY A 316 -28.13 12.90 -1.84
CA GLY A 316 -28.80 11.59 -1.84
C GLY A 316 -28.67 10.79 -3.14
N GLU A 317 -27.84 11.23 -4.10
CA GLU A 317 -27.60 10.47 -5.34
C GLU A 317 -26.84 9.15 -5.12
N THR A 318 -27.06 8.18 -6.00
CA THR A 318 -26.43 6.85 -5.91
C THR A 318 -24.92 6.93 -6.11
N GLY A 319 -24.15 6.27 -5.23
CA GLY A 319 -22.68 6.33 -5.18
C GLY A 319 -21.90 5.69 -6.35
N GLY A 320 -22.55 5.41 -7.50
CA GLY A 320 -21.90 4.80 -8.66
C GLY A 320 -20.80 5.67 -9.27
N ALA A 321 -20.94 6.98 -9.25
CA ALA A 321 -19.94 7.93 -9.72
C ALA A 321 -18.67 7.88 -8.86
N PHE A 322 -18.80 7.77 -7.54
CA PHE A 322 -17.68 7.64 -6.63
C PHE A 322 -16.90 6.35 -6.89
N GLN A 323 -17.60 5.20 -7.04
CA GLN A 323 -16.92 3.92 -7.29
C GLN A 323 -16.13 3.92 -8.60
N ARG A 324 -16.71 4.46 -9.68
CA ARG A 324 -16.00 4.59 -10.97
C ARG A 324 -14.75 5.45 -10.84
N LEU A 325 -14.88 6.61 -10.21
CA LEU A 325 -13.76 7.54 -10.06
C LEU A 325 -12.67 6.97 -9.15
N ALA A 326 -13.04 6.33 -8.02
CA ALA A 326 -12.10 5.64 -7.15
C ALA A 326 -11.35 4.50 -7.87
N THR A 327 -12.06 3.73 -8.73
CA THR A 327 -11.41 2.67 -9.52
C THR A 327 -10.39 3.25 -10.51
N VAL A 328 -10.72 4.34 -11.19
CA VAL A 328 -9.80 5.02 -12.12
C VAL A 328 -8.60 5.59 -11.34
N GLU A 329 -8.83 6.25 -10.22
CA GLU A 329 -7.77 6.79 -9.36
C GLU A 329 -6.80 5.71 -8.91
N ILE A 330 -7.29 4.57 -8.45
CA ILE A 330 -6.47 3.42 -8.06
C ILE A 330 -5.68 2.86 -9.27
N ALA A 331 -6.29 2.79 -10.45
CA ALA A 331 -5.60 2.32 -11.65
C ALA A 331 -4.46 3.27 -12.06
N VAL A 332 -4.68 4.59 -11.97
CA VAL A 332 -3.64 5.61 -12.24
C VAL A 332 -2.52 5.57 -11.19
N MET A 333 -2.86 5.32 -9.91
CA MET A 333 -1.88 5.11 -8.84
C MET A 333 -1.01 3.86 -9.11
N ALA A 334 -1.61 2.76 -9.58
CA ALA A 334 -0.88 1.57 -9.97
C ALA A 334 0.09 1.87 -11.12
N LEU A 335 -0.30 2.69 -12.11
CA LEU A 335 0.59 3.16 -13.18
C LEU A 335 1.77 3.96 -12.61
N ALA A 336 1.55 4.88 -11.69
CA ALA A 336 2.61 5.64 -11.02
C ALA A 336 3.63 4.71 -10.34
N TRP A 337 3.15 3.62 -9.77
CA TRP A 337 4.00 2.63 -9.14
C TRP A 337 4.84 1.81 -10.14
N VAL A 338 4.30 1.48 -11.32
CA VAL A 338 5.06 0.85 -12.42
C VAL A 338 6.23 1.72 -12.87
N LEU A 339 6.07 3.04 -12.90
CA LEU A 339 7.14 3.97 -13.30
C LEU A 339 8.31 4.01 -12.30
N THR A 340 8.15 3.54 -11.07
CA THR A 340 9.18 3.60 -10.03
C THR A 340 10.39 2.69 -10.31
N PRO A 341 10.24 1.39 -10.60
CA PRO A 341 11.36 0.53 -10.97
C PRO A 341 11.96 0.89 -12.33
N LEU A 342 11.16 1.42 -13.27
CA LEU A 342 11.67 1.94 -14.54
C LEU A 342 12.64 3.10 -14.33
N ALA A 343 12.30 4.03 -13.43
CA ALA A 343 13.19 5.15 -13.09
C ALA A 343 14.48 4.67 -12.42
N ALA A 344 14.39 3.69 -11.52
CA ALA A 344 15.57 3.12 -10.86
C ALA A 344 16.50 2.40 -11.85
N ALA A 345 15.94 1.65 -12.80
CA ALA A 345 16.72 0.97 -13.84
C ALA A 345 17.39 1.97 -14.81
N ALA A 346 16.70 3.06 -15.17
CA ALA A 346 17.28 4.11 -16.00
C ALA A 346 18.46 4.81 -15.30
N LEU A 347 18.35 5.08 -13.99
CA LEU A 347 19.44 5.64 -13.19
C LEU A 347 20.64 4.70 -13.11
N ALA A 348 20.41 3.41 -12.84
CA ALA A 348 21.47 2.40 -12.79
C ALA A 348 22.17 2.26 -14.16
N GLY A 349 21.41 2.27 -15.26
CA GLY A 349 21.96 2.24 -16.62
C GLY A 349 22.84 3.45 -16.94
N ALA A 350 22.39 4.65 -16.56
CA ALA A 350 23.18 5.87 -16.72
C ALA A 350 24.48 5.84 -15.91
N LEU A 351 24.41 5.38 -14.66
CA LEU A 351 25.61 5.25 -13.81
C LEU A 351 26.63 4.26 -14.38
N LEU A 352 26.16 3.10 -14.87
CA LEU A 352 27.02 2.11 -15.54
C LEU A 352 27.65 2.65 -16.83
N ALA A 353 26.92 3.45 -17.62
CA ALA A 353 27.45 4.11 -18.80
C ALA A 353 28.56 5.10 -18.44
N LEU A 354 28.36 5.91 -17.39
CA LEU A 354 29.39 6.85 -16.90
C LEU A 354 30.63 6.14 -16.38
N LEU A 355 30.46 5.03 -15.67
CA LEU A 355 31.60 4.22 -15.20
C LEU A 355 32.38 3.60 -16.35
N ARG A 356 31.69 3.15 -17.40
CA ARG A 356 32.36 2.60 -18.62
C ARG A 356 33.16 3.66 -19.37
N ILE A 357 32.67 4.89 -19.45
CA ILE A 357 33.38 6.02 -20.07
C ILE A 357 34.66 6.31 -19.29
N LYS A 358 34.60 6.41 -17.95
CA LYS A 358 35.78 6.67 -17.11
C LYS A 358 36.83 5.54 -17.16
N VAL A 359 36.41 4.29 -17.30
CA VAL A 359 37.33 3.14 -17.42
C VAL A 359 37.96 3.07 -18.83
N ALA A 360 37.30 3.60 -19.85
CA ALA A 360 37.84 3.65 -21.22
C ALA A 360 38.80 4.84 -21.43
N GLU A 361 38.74 5.86 -20.57
CA GLU A 361 39.64 7.03 -20.59
C GLU A 361 40.87 6.87 -19.66
N ALA A 362 40.91 5.81 -18.83
CA ALA A 362 42.03 5.48 -17.95
C ALA A 362 42.89 4.34 -18.54
#